data_afc676abbce40f9a76b3b29792d49c01
#
_entry.id   afc676abbce40f9a76b3b29792d49c01
#
_cell.length_a   1.000
_cell.length_b   1.000
_cell.length_c   1.000
_cell.angle_alpha   90.00
_cell.angle_beta   90.00
_cell.angle_gamma   90.00
#
_symmetry.space_group_name_H-M   'P 1'
#
loop_
_entity.id
_entity.type
_entity.pdbx_description
1 polymer ?
#
loop_
_entity_poly.entity_id
_entity_poly.type
_entity_poly.pdbx_seq_one_letter_code
_entity_poly.pdbx_strand_id
1 'polypeptide(L)'
;VDGKKYYDFLSGYSAVNQGHCHPAIIKTLQEQASKLTLTSRAFHNNLLGEYEKYITSYFGYDKVLPMNTGVEGGETAIKLARRWGYNVKGIQENQAKIVFAEGNFWGRTLAAISSSTDPSSYQGFGPYIPGFGLVPYNDLIALEKAFQDNTVAAFMVEPIQGEAGVVIPTEGYLKGVRDLCTHYNVLFIADEIQTGLARTGKMLACDHENVRPDILILGKALSGGTLPISAVLADDEIMMQIKPGEHGSTYGGNP
;
A
#
# COMPACT_ATOMS: atom_id res chain seq x y z
N VAL A 1 -9.74 32.24 2.59
CA VAL A 1 -10.72 32.75 3.55
C VAL A 1 -10.65 34.25 3.49
N ASP A 2 -11.78 34.93 3.29
CA ASP A 2 -11.86 36.39 3.19
C ASP A 2 -10.86 37.02 2.21
N GLY A 3 -10.58 36.37 1.08
CA GLY A 3 -9.62 36.82 0.08
C GLY A 3 -8.14 36.68 0.47
N LYS A 4 -7.83 36.18 1.65
CA LYS A 4 -6.45 35.94 2.08
C LYS A 4 -5.93 34.64 1.51
N LYS A 5 -4.66 34.64 1.09
CA LYS A 5 -3.95 33.45 0.64
C LYS A 5 -3.34 32.71 1.84
N TYR A 6 -3.42 31.39 1.80
CA TYR A 6 -2.79 30.49 2.77
C TYR A 6 -2.00 29.43 2.00
N TYR A 7 -0.90 28.99 2.58
CA TYR A 7 -0.19 27.80 2.09
C TYR A 7 -0.86 26.55 2.66
N ASP A 8 -1.15 25.58 1.80
CA ASP A 8 -1.68 24.29 2.20
C ASP A 8 -0.53 23.28 2.41
N PHE A 9 -0.11 23.13 3.67
CA PHE A 9 0.90 22.14 4.05
C PHE A 9 0.30 20.77 4.40
N LEU A 10 -1.03 20.65 4.47
CA LEU A 10 -1.72 19.38 4.68
C LEU A 10 -1.86 18.61 3.38
N SER A 11 -2.10 19.28 2.26
CA SER A 11 -2.25 18.71 0.92
C SER A 11 -3.25 17.56 0.86
N GLY A 12 -4.37 17.63 1.63
CA GLY A 12 -5.32 16.52 1.73
C GLY A 12 -4.68 15.21 2.19
N TYR A 13 -3.80 15.25 3.19
CA TYR A 13 -2.99 14.12 3.66
C TYR A 13 -2.11 13.52 2.54
N SER A 14 -1.44 14.37 1.78
CA SER A 14 -0.61 13.99 0.61
C SER A 14 -1.38 13.43 -0.59
N ALA A 15 -2.66 13.79 -0.73
CA ALA A 15 -3.47 13.36 -1.89
C ALA A 15 -3.41 14.34 -3.07
N VAL A 16 -3.05 15.59 -2.83
CA VAL A 16 -3.01 16.67 -3.86
C VAL A 16 -1.58 17.17 -4.11
N ASN A 17 -0.64 16.24 -4.32
CA ASN A 17 0.76 16.56 -4.59
C ASN A 17 0.94 17.49 -5.80
N GLN A 18 0.05 17.40 -6.79
CA GLN A 18 0.04 18.22 -8.01
C GLN A 18 -0.71 19.54 -7.83
N GLY A 19 -1.19 19.83 -6.63
CA GLY A 19 -2.06 20.97 -6.34
C GLY A 19 -3.54 20.66 -6.54
N HIS A 20 -4.40 21.53 -6.01
CA HIS A 20 -5.86 21.41 -6.19
C HIS A 20 -6.27 21.70 -7.63
N CYS A 21 -7.16 20.87 -8.17
CA CYS A 21 -7.78 21.07 -9.48
C CYS A 21 -6.75 21.26 -10.61
N HIS A 22 -5.70 20.42 -10.64
CA HIS A 22 -4.72 20.51 -11.72
C HIS A 22 -5.40 20.40 -13.10
N PRO A 23 -5.22 21.37 -14.03
CA PRO A 23 -6.03 21.46 -15.23
C PRO A 23 -6.03 20.21 -16.11
N ALA A 24 -4.87 19.55 -16.27
CA ALA A 24 -4.78 18.34 -17.09
C ALA A 24 -5.55 17.17 -16.44
N ILE A 25 -5.50 17.03 -15.12
CA ILE A 25 -6.20 15.97 -14.38
C ILE A 25 -7.72 16.17 -14.46
N ILE A 26 -8.18 17.41 -14.20
CA ILE A 26 -9.62 17.73 -14.27
C ILE A 26 -10.16 17.55 -15.69
N LYS A 27 -9.39 17.97 -16.71
CA LYS A 27 -9.78 17.78 -18.12
C LYS A 27 -9.93 16.28 -18.44
N THR A 28 -8.97 15.45 -18.07
CA THR A 28 -9.02 14.01 -18.30
C THR A 28 -10.24 13.37 -17.63
N LEU A 29 -10.51 13.74 -16.35
CA LEU A 29 -11.69 13.27 -15.62
C LEU A 29 -12.99 13.63 -16.35
N GLN A 30 -13.16 14.89 -16.77
CA GLN A 30 -14.35 15.37 -17.46
C GLN A 30 -14.56 14.66 -18.81
N GLU A 31 -13.49 14.51 -19.58
CA GLU A 31 -13.53 13.85 -20.88
C GLU A 31 -13.89 12.36 -20.73
N GLN A 32 -13.32 11.68 -19.77
CA GLN A 32 -13.60 10.26 -19.54
C GLN A 32 -14.99 10.04 -18.95
N ALA A 33 -15.40 10.83 -17.96
CA ALA A 33 -16.73 10.72 -17.34
C ALA A 33 -17.88 10.95 -18.34
N SER A 34 -17.64 11.71 -19.42
CA SER A 34 -18.63 11.91 -20.49
C SER A 34 -18.71 10.73 -21.48
N LYS A 35 -17.77 9.80 -21.46
CA LYS A 35 -17.71 8.65 -22.39
C LYS A 35 -18.15 7.34 -21.71
N LEU A 36 -17.52 7.02 -20.60
CA LEU A 36 -17.72 5.74 -19.91
C LEU A 36 -17.15 5.81 -18.51
N THR A 37 -17.92 5.35 -17.50
CA THR A 37 -17.52 5.39 -16.08
C THR A 37 -17.35 4.02 -15.47
N LEU A 38 -18.39 3.19 -15.45
CA LEU A 38 -18.42 1.89 -14.77
C LEU A 38 -18.86 0.79 -15.74
N THR A 39 -17.94 -0.10 -16.09
CA THR A 39 -18.21 -1.25 -16.97
C THR A 39 -18.32 -2.58 -16.22
N SER A 40 -17.91 -2.65 -14.95
CA SER A 40 -17.53 -3.88 -14.29
C SER A 40 -16.26 -4.52 -14.89
N ARG A 41 -15.45 -5.18 -14.06
CA ARG A 41 -14.26 -5.94 -14.49
C ARG A 41 -14.59 -7.24 -15.23
N ALA A 42 -15.88 -7.58 -15.36
CA ALA A 42 -16.34 -8.69 -16.18
C ALA A 42 -16.19 -8.38 -17.69
N PHE A 43 -16.02 -7.11 -18.05
CA PHE A 43 -15.85 -6.67 -19.43
C PHE A 43 -14.52 -5.95 -19.61
N HIS A 44 -13.92 -6.09 -20.78
CA HIS A 44 -12.76 -5.31 -21.15
C HIS A 44 -13.15 -3.86 -21.46
N ASN A 45 -12.32 -2.92 -21.05
CA ASN A 45 -12.40 -1.52 -21.47
C ASN A 45 -11.05 -1.09 -22.08
N ASN A 46 -11.04 0.04 -22.75
CA ASN A 46 -9.88 0.51 -23.49
C ASN A 46 -8.80 1.18 -22.61
N LEU A 47 -9.09 1.50 -21.34
CA LEU A 47 -8.16 2.22 -20.48
C LEU A 47 -7.41 1.31 -19.51
N LEU A 48 -8.09 0.29 -18.95
CA LEU A 48 -7.49 -0.55 -17.91
C LEU A 48 -6.17 -1.20 -18.37
N GLY A 49 -6.18 -1.80 -19.56
CA GLY A 49 -4.97 -2.45 -20.10
C GLY A 49 -3.82 -1.48 -20.37
N GLU A 50 -4.13 -0.25 -20.81
CA GLU A 50 -3.12 0.81 -21.00
C GLU A 50 -2.55 1.25 -19.65
N TYR A 51 -3.41 1.44 -18.64
CA TYR A 51 -3.00 1.79 -17.28
C TYR A 51 -2.14 0.69 -16.65
N GLU A 52 -2.59 -0.56 -16.73
CA GLU A 52 -1.84 -1.70 -16.19
C GLU A 52 -0.44 -1.80 -16.80
N LYS A 53 -0.36 -1.73 -18.12
CA LYS A 53 0.92 -1.74 -18.85
C LYS A 53 1.82 -0.58 -18.45
N TYR A 54 1.26 0.62 -18.35
CA TYR A 54 2.03 1.81 -17.99
C TYR A 54 2.61 1.71 -16.57
N ILE A 55 1.76 1.43 -15.58
CA ILE A 55 2.17 1.45 -14.17
C ILE A 55 3.13 0.29 -13.84
N THR A 56 2.90 -0.89 -14.39
CA THR A 56 3.81 -2.04 -14.20
C THR A 56 5.17 -1.80 -14.83
N SER A 57 5.21 -1.30 -16.07
CA SER A 57 6.48 -0.90 -16.72
C SER A 57 7.21 0.19 -15.96
N TYR A 58 6.47 1.17 -15.42
CA TYR A 58 7.05 2.31 -14.74
C TYR A 58 7.73 1.93 -13.42
N PHE A 59 7.09 1.08 -12.62
CA PHE A 59 7.62 0.64 -11.33
C PHE A 59 8.37 -0.69 -11.37
N GLY A 60 8.44 -1.36 -12.53
CA GLY A 60 9.20 -2.59 -12.73
C GLY A 60 8.60 -3.80 -12.03
N TYR A 61 7.27 -3.97 -12.09
CA TYR A 61 6.53 -5.14 -11.61
C TYR A 61 5.79 -5.85 -12.75
N ASP A 62 5.48 -7.13 -12.55
CA ASP A 62 4.76 -7.91 -13.56
C ASP A 62 3.27 -7.58 -13.59
N LYS A 63 2.67 -7.31 -12.44
CA LYS A 63 1.21 -7.15 -12.29
C LYS A 63 0.84 -5.99 -11.37
N VAL A 64 -0.37 -5.48 -11.61
CA VAL A 64 -1.04 -4.52 -10.74
C VAL A 64 -2.48 -4.96 -10.48
N LEU A 65 -2.97 -4.73 -9.28
CA LEU A 65 -4.37 -4.88 -8.92
C LEU A 65 -4.90 -3.53 -8.41
N PRO A 66 -5.68 -2.81 -9.24
CA PRO A 66 -6.28 -1.54 -8.85
C PRO A 66 -7.43 -1.76 -7.85
N MET A 67 -7.46 -0.93 -6.81
CA MET A 67 -8.52 -0.89 -5.79
C MET A 67 -9.00 0.55 -5.59
N ASN A 68 -9.91 0.81 -4.64
CA ASN A 68 -10.49 2.15 -4.49
C ASN A 68 -9.79 2.96 -3.40
N THR A 69 -9.60 2.40 -2.22
CA THR A 69 -9.02 3.14 -1.08
C THR A 69 -7.67 2.55 -0.68
N GLY A 70 -6.85 3.34 0.03
CA GLY A 70 -5.56 2.86 0.53
C GLY A 70 -5.72 1.62 1.42
N VAL A 71 -6.73 1.59 2.27
CA VAL A 71 -6.97 0.44 3.15
C VAL A 71 -7.35 -0.82 2.37
N GLU A 72 -8.09 -0.71 1.27
CA GLU A 72 -8.33 -1.85 0.38
C GLU A 72 -7.03 -2.35 -0.27
N GLY A 73 -6.12 -1.44 -0.63
CA GLY A 73 -4.78 -1.80 -1.07
C GLY A 73 -4.01 -2.57 0.01
N GLY A 74 -4.03 -2.10 1.25
CA GLY A 74 -3.42 -2.78 2.39
C GLY A 74 -4.00 -4.17 2.63
N GLU A 75 -5.33 -4.31 2.65
CA GLU A 75 -5.99 -5.61 2.81
C GLU A 75 -5.70 -6.56 1.63
N THR A 76 -5.61 -6.03 0.41
CA THR A 76 -5.19 -6.80 -0.77
C THR A 76 -3.77 -7.34 -0.61
N ALA A 77 -2.83 -6.50 -0.18
CA ALA A 77 -1.45 -6.90 0.06
C ALA A 77 -1.34 -7.98 1.16
N ILE A 78 -2.10 -7.84 2.26
CA ILE A 78 -2.17 -8.82 3.34
C ILE A 78 -2.74 -10.15 2.83
N LYS A 79 -3.80 -10.13 2.03
CA LYS A 79 -4.38 -11.34 1.43
C LYS A 79 -3.39 -12.05 0.50
N LEU A 80 -2.68 -11.30 -0.35
CA LEU A 80 -1.61 -11.83 -1.20
C LEU A 80 -0.51 -12.48 -0.37
N ALA A 81 -0.01 -11.78 0.65
CA ALA A 81 1.06 -12.27 1.51
C ALA A 81 0.64 -13.54 2.28
N ARG A 82 -0.57 -13.59 2.84
CA ARG A 82 -1.07 -14.80 3.51
C ARG A 82 -1.19 -15.97 2.53
N ARG A 83 -1.75 -15.76 1.34
CA ARG A 83 -1.90 -16.81 0.33
C ARG A 83 -0.53 -17.30 -0.17
N TRP A 84 0.41 -16.39 -0.41
CA TRP A 84 1.80 -16.73 -0.72
C TRP A 84 2.45 -17.51 0.43
N GLY A 85 2.24 -17.09 1.66
CA GLY A 85 2.72 -17.80 2.85
C GLY A 85 2.27 -19.26 2.89
N TYR A 86 1.02 -19.54 2.54
CA TYR A 86 0.49 -20.91 2.50
C TYR A 86 1.00 -21.69 1.30
N ASN A 87 0.93 -21.12 0.11
CA ASN A 87 1.17 -21.85 -1.13
C ASN A 87 2.65 -21.95 -1.53
N VAL A 88 3.46 -20.96 -1.15
CA VAL A 88 4.87 -20.85 -1.57
C VAL A 88 5.82 -21.08 -0.40
N LYS A 89 5.63 -20.34 0.71
CA LYS A 89 6.49 -20.49 1.89
C LYS A 89 6.21 -21.79 2.68
N GLY A 90 5.03 -22.40 2.53
CA GLY A 90 4.65 -23.64 3.21
C GLY A 90 4.18 -23.46 4.66
N ILE A 91 3.73 -22.26 5.01
CA ILE A 91 3.10 -22.01 6.31
C ILE A 91 1.80 -22.80 6.41
N GLN A 92 1.54 -23.42 7.56
CA GLN A 92 0.29 -24.14 7.79
C GLN A 92 -0.91 -23.21 7.66
N GLU A 93 -1.99 -23.71 7.07
CA GLU A 93 -3.22 -22.95 6.86
C GLU A 93 -3.70 -22.27 8.16
N ASN A 94 -4.17 -21.02 8.03
CA ASN A 94 -4.62 -20.15 9.13
C ASN A 94 -3.53 -19.71 10.13
N GLN A 95 -2.24 -19.98 9.87
CA GLN A 95 -1.16 -19.58 10.76
C GLN A 95 -0.28 -18.44 10.22
N ALA A 96 -0.48 -18.00 8.98
CA ALA A 96 0.32 -16.92 8.40
C ALA A 96 0.14 -15.61 9.17
N LYS A 97 1.26 -15.06 9.63
CA LYS A 97 1.34 -13.79 10.36
C LYS A 97 1.86 -12.69 9.46
N ILE A 98 1.35 -11.49 9.69
CA ILE A 98 1.89 -10.25 9.13
C ILE A 98 2.43 -9.42 10.29
N VAL A 99 3.67 -8.98 10.17
CA VAL A 99 4.30 -8.09 11.14
C VAL A 99 4.18 -6.65 10.65
N PHE A 100 3.91 -5.72 11.57
CA PHE A 100 3.83 -4.29 11.32
C PHE A 100 4.79 -3.55 12.25
N ALA A 101 5.16 -2.34 11.88
CA ALA A 101 5.86 -1.45 12.78
C ALA A 101 4.89 -0.76 13.75
N GLU A 102 5.29 -0.52 14.99
CA GLU A 102 4.55 0.36 15.90
C GLU A 102 4.42 1.75 15.30
N GLY A 103 3.32 2.44 15.58
CA GLY A 103 3.00 3.73 14.98
C GLY A 103 2.47 3.64 13.54
N ASN A 104 2.24 2.44 13.00
CA ASN A 104 1.70 2.27 11.65
C ASN A 104 0.31 2.87 11.50
N PHE A 105 0.04 3.36 10.29
CA PHE A 105 -1.30 3.77 9.87
C PHE A 105 -1.54 3.39 8.41
N TRP A 106 -2.46 2.45 8.18
CA TRP A 106 -2.85 2.04 6.83
C TRP A 106 -4.38 2.01 6.61
N GLY A 107 -5.15 2.61 7.55
CA GLY A 107 -6.59 2.76 7.44
C GLY A 107 -7.33 2.62 8.76
N ARG A 108 -8.65 2.52 8.66
CA ARG A 108 -9.56 2.48 9.83
C ARG A 108 -10.58 1.33 9.77
N THR A 109 -10.38 0.32 8.91
CA THR A 109 -11.16 -0.91 8.95
C THR A 109 -10.80 -1.75 10.18
N LEU A 110 -11.62 -2.76 10.50
CA LEU A 110 -11.31 -3.68 11.60
C LEU A 110 -9.95 -4.36 11.41
N ALA A 111 -9.56 -4.67 10.16
CA ALA A 111 -8.22 -5.20 9.89
C ALA A 111 -7.14 -4.16 10.21
N ALA A 112 -7.28 -2.94 9.71
CA ALA A 112 -6.27 -1.90 9.91
C ALA A 112 -6.06 -1.56 11.39
N ILE A 113 -7.13 -1.41 12.15
CA ILE A 113 -7.04 -1.10 13.58
C ILE A 113 -6.50 -2.27 14.42
N SER A 114 -6.55 -3.49 13.90
CA SER A 114 -6.02 -4.68 14.60
C SER A 114 -4.49 -4.68 14.70
N SER A 115 -3.79 -3.88 13.88
CA SER A 115 -2.35 -3.64 13.96
C SER A 115 -1.99 -2.28 14.54
N SER A 116 -2.98 -1.45 14.87
CA SER A 116 -2.72 -0.08 15.35
C SER A 116 -2.20 -0.08 16.79
N THR A 117 -1.26 0.81 17.06
CA THR A 117 -0.79 1.15 18.41
C THR A 117 -1.41 2.45 18.95
N ASP A 118 -2.24 3.13 18.16
CA ASP A 118 -2.96 4.32 18.60
C ASP A 118 -4.28 3.95 19.29
N PRO A 119 -4.40 4.14 20.63
CA PRO A 119 -5.61 3.80 21.36
C PRO A 119 -6.88 4.48 20.82
N SER A 120 -6.75 5.69 20.27
CA SER A 120 -7.89 6.40 19.68
C SER A 120 -8.45 5.72 18.44
N SER A 121 -7.64 4.91 17.77
CA SER A 121 -8.02 4.18 16.56
C SER A 121 -8.64 2.82 16.84
N TYR A 122 -8.20 2.10 17.88
CA TYR A 122 -8.62 0.71 18.10
C TYR A 122 -9.48 0.48 19.34
N GLN A 123 -9.36 1.34 20.39
CA GLN A 123 -10.01 1.09 21.66
C GLN A 123 -11.54 1.05 21.53
N GLY A 124 -12.16 -0.02 22.02
CA GLY A 124 -13.63 -0.20 22.00
C GLY A 124 -14.18 -0.82 20.71
N PHE A 125 -13.33 -1.16 19.72
CA PHE A 125 -13.75 -1.74 18.43
C PHE A 125 -13.40 -3.22 18.26
N GLY A 126 -12.96 -3.91 19.33
CA GLY A 126 -12.71 -5.36 19.27
C GLY A 126 -13.99 -6.19 19.06
N PRO A 127 -13.89 -7.48 18.72
CA PRO A 127 -12.65 -8.29 18.68
C PRO A 127 -11.76 -7.99 17.48
N TYR A 128 -10.44 -8.10 17.68
CA TYR A 128 -9.46 -7.79 16.65
C TYR A 128 -9.12 -9.01 15.79
N ILE A 129 -8.64 -8.75 14.57
CA ILE A 129 -8.23 -9.80 13.63
C ILE A 129 -6.92 -10.43 14.12
N PRO A 130 -6.84 -11.77 14.25
CA PRO A 130 -5.64 -12.46 14.67
C PRO A 130 -4.58 -12.53 13.55
N GLY A 131 -3.36 -12.91 13.95
CA GLY A 131 -2.25 -13.13 13.01
C GLY A 131 -1.51 -11.84 12.64
N PHE A 132 -1.63 -10.80 13.44
CA PHE A 132 -0.84 -9.58 13.33
C PHE A 132 0.16 -9.49 14.49
N GLY A 133 1.42 -9.16 14.15
CA GLY A 133 2.50 -8.91 15.10
C GLY A 133 2.97 -7.46 15.00
N LEU A 134 3.59 -6.95 16.05
CA LEU A 134 4.13 -5.60 16.12
C LEU A 134 5.60 -5.64 16.54
N VAL A 135 6.39 -4.76 15.93
CA VAL A 135 7.78 -4.49 16.31
C VAL A 135 8.01 -2.98 16.39
N PRO A 136 8.92 -2.48 17.21
CA PRO A 136 9.26 -1.06 17.20
C PRO A 136 9.71 -0.62 15.80
N TYR A 137 9.26 0.57 15.37
CA TYR A 137 9.72 1.16 14.12
C TYR A 137 11.22 1.50 14.20
N ASN A 138 11.96 1.30 13.10
CA ASN A 138 13.39 1.57 13.05
C ASN A 138 14.26 0.66 13.95
N ASP A 139 13.78 -0.53 14.31
CA ASP A 139 14.51 -1.53 15.11
C ASP A 139 14.68 -2.84 14.34
N LEU A 140 15.83 -2.99 13.67
CA LEU A 140 16.17 -4.19 12.90
C LEU A 140 16.41 -5.42 13.81
N ILE A 141 16.82 -5.22 15.06
CA ILE A 141 17.06 -6.34 16.00
C ILE A 141 15.71 -6.95 16.41
N ALA A 142 14.74 -6.11 16.77
CA ALA A 142 13.40 -6.56 17.07
C ALA A 142 12.72 -7.22 15.86
N LEU A 143 12.93 -6.67 14.66
CA LEU A 143 12.42 -7.23 13.41
C LEU A 143 13.03 -8.61 13.13
N GLU A 144 14.33 -8.76 13.23
CA GLU A 144 15.02 -10.05 13.06
C GLU A 144 14.51 -11.09 14.03
N LYS A 145 14.32 -10.72 15.30
CA LYS A 145 13.76 -11.61 16.31
C LYS A 145 12.34 -12.07 15.95
N ALA A 146 11.51 -11.17 15.42
CA ALA A 146 10.16 -11.53 14.98
C ALA A 146 10.19 -12.51 13.79
N PHE A 147 11.17 -12.40 12.88
CA PHE A 147 11.31 -13.26 11.72
C PHE A 147 11.84 -14.67 12.03
N GLN A 148 12.33 -14.92 13.24
CA GLN A 148 12.64 -16.28 13.70
C GLN A 148 11.38 -17.16 13.84
N ASP A 149 10.20 -16.55 13.89
CA ASP A 149 8.92 -17.24 13.76
C ASP A 149 8.63 -17.56 12.27
N ASN A 150 8.79 -18.81 11.90
CA ASN A 150 8.59 -19.29 10.53
C ASN A 150 7.16 -19.09 9.98
N THR A 151 6.21 -18.71 10.83
CA THR A 151 4.83 -18.39 10.41
C THR A 151 4.67 -16.95 9.92
N VAL A 152 5.71 -16.11 10.01
CA VAL A 152 5.68 -14.75 9.46
C VAL A 152 5.76 -14.80 7.94
N ALA A 153 4.71 -14.36 7.27
CA ALA A 153 4.62 -14.30 5.81
C ALA A 153 5.14 -12.99 5.25
N ALA A 154 4.89 -11.87 5.93
CA ALA A 154 5.30 -10.55 5.47
C ALA A 154 5.55 -9.56 6.61
N PHE A 155 6.35 -8.54 6.30
CA PHE A 155 6.47 -7.30 7.06
C PHE A 155 5.90 -6.15 6.24
N MET A 156 4.92 -5.43 6.79
CA MET A 156 4.31 -4.26 6.16
C MET A 156 4.72 -3.01 6.92
N VAL A 157 5.28 -2.04 6.21
CA VAL A 157 5.81 -0.81 6.81
C VAL A 157 5.66 0.38 5.86
N GLU A 158 5.37 1.54 6.44
CA GLU A 158 5.51 2.83 5.77
C GLU A 158 7.01 3.20 5.73
N PRO A 159 7.61 3.51 4.57
CA PRO A 159 9.01 3.93 4.49
C PRO A 159 9.32 5.18 5.33
N ILE A 160 8.35 6.08 5.46
CA ILE A 160 8.31 7.19 6.42
C ILE A 160 6.91 7.18 7.03
N GLN A 161 6.80 7.08 8.33
CA GLN A 161 5.49 7.11 8.97
C GLN A 161 4.92 8.53 8.97
N GLY A 162 3.79 8.72 8.30
CA GLY A 162 3.16 10.03 8.17
C GLY A 162 2.30 10.39 9.40
N GLU A 163 1.30 9.58 9.69
CA GLU A 163 0.31 9.85 10.75
C GLU A 163 0.92 9.78 12.17
N ALA A 164 2.02 9.07 12.36
CA ALA A 164 2.76 9.04 13.61
C ALA A 164 3.53 10.34 13.91
N GLY A 165 3.50 11.33 13.01
CA GLY A 165 4.16 12.62 13.17
C GLY A 165 5.40 12.81 12.30
N VAL A 166 5.39 12.26 11.09
CA VAL A 166 6.50 12.32 10.11
C VAL A 166 7.78 11.71 10.71
N VAL A 167 7.70 10.43 11.05
CA VAL A 167 8.84 9.69 11.61
C VAL A 167 9.69 9.14 10.47
N ILE A 168 10.88 9.70 10.30
CA ILE A 168 11.87 9.28 9.29
C ILE A 168 12.80 8.27 9.94
N PRO A 169 13.02 7.08 9.34
CA PRO A 169 13.93 6.09 9.90
C PRO A 169 15.40 6.54 9.74
N THR A 170 16.30 5.91 10.47
CA THR A 170 17.73 6.09 10.26
C THR A 170 18.15 5.57 8.89
N GLU A 171 19.18 6.18 8.31
CA GLU A 171 19.76 5.73 7.06
C GLU A 171 20.16 4.25 7.13
N GLY A 172 19.82 3.49 6.08
CA GLY A 172 20.05 2.05 6.00
C GLY A 172 18.97 1.17 6.62
N TYR A 173 17.93 1.75 7.25
CA TYR A 173 16.85 0.95 7.84
C TYR A 173 16.09 0.15 6.79
N LEU A 174 15.62 0.77 5.71
CA LEU A 174 14.86 0.06 4.67
C LEU A 174 15.71 -0.99 3.96
N LYS A 175 17.00 -0.70 3.79
CA LYS A 175 17.95 -1.69 3.26
C LYS A 175 18.10 -2.88 4.21
N GLY A 176 18.24 -2.64 5.50
CA GLY A 176 18.26 -3.70 6.52
C GLY A 176 16.95 -4.51 6.54
N VAL A 177 15.79 -3.85 6.40
CA VAL A 177 14.49 -4.53 6.25
C VAL A 177 14.51 -5.47 5.03
N ARG A 178 14.97 -4.98 3.86
CA ARG A 178 15.07 -5.80 2.65
C ARG A 178 15.98 -6.99 2.84
N ASP A 179 17.15 -6.78 3.44
CA ASP A 179 18.14 -7.83 3.68
C ASP A 179 17.58 -8.91 4.62
N LEU A 180 16.92 -8.52 5.72
CA LEU A 180 16.25 -9.44 6.63
C LEU A 180 15.09 -10.20 5.97
N CYS A 181 14.23 -9.50 5.23
CA CYS A 181 13.13 -10.13 4.50
C CYS A 181 13.63 -11.20 3.52
N THR A 182 14.72 -10.90 2.80
CA THR A 182 15.36 -11.86 1.89
C THR A 182 15.93 -13.07 2.65
N HIS A 183 16.64 -12.82 3.76
CA HIS A 183 17.28 -13.87 4.54
C HIS A 183 16.27 -14.86 5.15
N TYR A 184 15.17 -14.34 5.67
CA TYR A 184 14.14 -15.14 6.36
C TYR A 184 12.99 -15.59 5.44
N ASN A 185 13.08 -15.33 4.13
CA ASN A 185 12.00 -15.60 3.18
C ASN A 185 10.66 -15.02 3.65
N VAL A 186 10.65 -13.71 3.96
CA VAL A 186 9.50 -12.92 4.38
C VAL A 186 9.27 -11.84 3.33
N LEU A 187 8.02 -11.62 2.92
CA LEU A 187 7.72 -10.57 1.94
C LEU A 187 7.85 -9.19 2.56
N PHE A 188 8.53 -8.28 1.86
CA PHE A 188 8.56 -6.87 2.19
C PHE A 188 7.41 -6.14 1.49
N ILE A 189 6.45 -5.62 2.26
CA ILE A 189 5.34 -4.80 1.78
C ILE A 189 5.65 -3.34 2.14
N ALA A 190 5.84 -2.49 1.13
CA ALA A 190 5.98 -1.06 1.34
C ALA A 190 4.63 -0.35 1.15
N ASP A 191 4.16 0.29 2.21
CA ASP A 191 3.01 1.19 2.14
C ASP A 191 3.49 2.59 1.72
N GLU A 192 3.48 2.81 0.42
CA GLU A 192 3.85 4.09 -0.21
C GLU A 192 2.61 4.95 -0.53
N ILE A 193 1.47 4.68 0.09
CA ILE A 193 0.23 5.44 -0.13
C ILE A 193 0.43 6.92 0.16
N GLN A 194 1.14 7.24 1.24
CA GLN A 194 1.41 8.64 1.61
C GLN A 194 2.76 9.13 1.09
N THR A 195 3.77 8.29 1.08
CA THR A 195 5.16 8.65 0.79
C THR A 195 5.50 8.62 -0.69
N GLY A 196 4.75 7.84 -1.48
CA GLY A 196 5.00 7.67 -2.91
C GLY A 196 4.62 8.88 -3.78
N LEU A 197 4.84 8.72 -5.07
CA LEU A 197 4.46 9.67 -6.13
C LEU A 197 5.05 11.06 -5.90
N ALA A 198 6.37 11.07 -5.72
CA ALA A 198 7.22 12.24 -5.56
C ALA A 198 7.02 13.06 -4.27
N ARG A 199 6.25 12.58 -3.28
CA ARG A 199 6.03 13.30 -2.01
C ARG A 199 7.35 13.61 -1.29
N THR A 200 8.33 12.70 -1.35
CA THR A 200 9.60 12.81 -0.64
C THR A 200 10.77 13.30 -1.51
N GLY A 201 10.50 13.73 -2.75
CA GLY A 201 11.51 14.16 -3.72
C GLY A 201 12.08 13.03 -4.58
N LYS A 202 11.72 11.78 -4.31
CA LYS A 202 11.90 10.60 -5.16
C LYS A 202 10.53 10.05 -5.56
N MET A 203 10.45 9.23 -6.59
CA MET A 203 9.17 8.65 -7.02
C MET A 203 8.56 7.80 -5.90
N LEU A 204 9.38 6.98 -5.25
CA LEU A 204 9.05 6.23 -4.04
C LEU A 204 10.00 6.65 -2.90
N ALA A 205 9.55 6.59 -1.65
CA ALA A 205 10.45 6.81 -0.52
C ALA A 205 11.50 5.67 -0.41
N CYS A 206 11.15 4.45 -0.81
CA CYS A 206 12.10 3.34 -0.93
C CYS A 206 13.27 3.64 -1.87
N ASP A 207 13.11 4.54 -2.85
CA ASP A 207 14.17 4.92 -3.79
C ASP A 207 15.33 5.69 -3.12
N HIS A 208 15.12 6.27 -1.93
CA HIS A 208 16.20 6.94 -1.20
C HIS A 208 17.30 5.96 -0.80
N GLU A 209 16.95 4.70 -0.54
CA GLU A 209 17.88 3.64 -0.20
C GLU A 209 18.07 2.59 -1.31
N ASN A 210 17.54 2.85 -2.52
CA ASN A 210 17.56 1.92 -3.66
C ASN A 210 16.98 0.53 -3.30
N VAL A 211 15.88 0.50 -2.56
CA VAL A 211 15.21 -0.71 -2.12
C VAL A 211 13.96 -0.95 -2.94
N ARG A 212 13.79 -2.17 -3.43
CA ARG A 212 12.57 -2.62 -4.10
C ARG A 212 11.79 -3.56 -3.17
N PRO A 213 10.55 -3.20 -2.75
CA PRO A 213 9.69 -4.10 -2.00
C PRO A 213 9.14 -5.23 -2.88
N ASP A 214 8.71 -6.34 -2.26
CA ASP A 214 8.04 -7.44 -2.96
C ASP A 214 6.61 -7.07 -3.33
N ILE A 215 5.94 -6.29 -2.49
CA ILE A 215 4.61 -5.72 -2.73
C ILE A 215 4.68 -4.22 -2.49
N LEU A 216 4.30 -3.45 -3.50
CA LEU A 216 4.21 -1.99 -3.46
C LEU A 216 2.74 -1.56 -3.41
N ILE A 217 2.37 -0.74 -2.43
CA ILE A 217 1.03 -0.16 -2.33
C ILE A 217 1.11 1.33 -2.64
N LEU A 218 0.32 1.78 -3.62
CA LEU A 218 0.16 3.19 -3.99
C LEU A 218 -1.27 3.65 -3.74
N GLY A 219 -1.46 4.94 -3.51
CA GLY A 219 -2.78 5.53 -3.30
C GLY A 219 -2.72 7.06 -3.25
N LYS A 220 -3.64 7.68 -2.55
CA LYS A 220 -3.69 9.14 -2.34
C LYS A 220 -3.39 9.95 -3.62
N ALA A 221 -2.17 10.42 -3.80
CA ALA A 221 -1.76 11.23 -4.95
C ALA A 221 -1.90 10.53 -6.32
N LEU A 222 -2.14 9.21 -6.34
CA LEU A 222 -2.30 8.43 -7.56
C LEU A 222 -3.44 8.96 -8.45
N SER A 223 -4.50 9.51 -7.86
CA SER A 223 -5.60 10.14 -8.60
C SER A 223 -5.43 11.64 -8.85
N GLY A 224 -4.34 12.24 -8.36
CA GLY A 224 -4.22 13.70 -8.34
C GLY A 224 -5.27 14.42 -7.48
N GLY A 225 -5.82 13.74 -6.47
CA GLY A 225 -6.80 14.28 -5.53
C GLY A 225 -8.24 14.34 -6.06
N THR A 226 -8.56 13.60 -7.13
CA THR A 226 -9.89 13.65 -7.76
C THR A 226 -10.80 12.50 -7.34
N LEU A 227 -10.26 11.31 -7.14
CA LEU A 227 -11.01 10.09 -6.85
C LEU A 227 -10.29 9.25 -5.79
N PRO A 228 -11.02 8.46 -5.00
CA PRO A 228 -10.41 7.39 -4.22
C PRO A 228 -9.80 6.37 -5.17
N ILE A 229 -8.51 6.06 -5.00
CA ILE A 229 -7.82 5.02 -5.77
C ILE A 229 -6.66 4.47 -4.97
N SER A 230 -6.38 3.19 -5.17
CA SER A 230 -5.12 2.55 -4.80
C SER A 230 -4.71 1.52 -5.83
N ALA A 231 -3.45 1.13 -5.78
CA ALA A 231 -2.90 0.09 -6.63
C ALA A 231 -1.95 -0.77 -5.81
N VAL A 232 -2.02 -2.08 -6.01
CA VAL A 232 -1.10 -3.05 -5.41
C VAL A 232 -0.30 -3.66 -6.54
N LEU A 233 1.01 -3.50 -6.50
CA LEU A 233 1.93 -4.05 -7.51
C LEU A 233 2.76 -5.17 -6.89
N ALA A 234 2.93 -6.25 -7.62
CA ALA A 234 3.80 -7.38 -7.27
C ALA A 234 4.18 -8.17 -8.51
N ASP A 235 5.20 -9.01 -8.38
CA ASP A 235 5.59 -9.92 -9.44
C ASP A 235 4.64 -11.13 -9.50
N ASP A 236 4.70 -11.89 -10.58
CA ASP A 236 3.80 -13.01 -10.89
C ASP A 236 3.76 -14.05 -9.77
N GLU A 237 4.88 -14.38 -9.14
CA GLU A 237 4.96 -15.36 -8.05
C GLU A 237 4.02 -15.01 -6.89
N ILE A 238 3.85 -13.73 -6.60
CA ILE A 238 3.01 -13.23 -5.52
C ILE A 238 1.59 -12.95 -6.04
N MET A 239 1.47 -12.17 -7.12
CA MET A 239 0.17 -11.72 -7.60
C MET A 239 -0.72 -12.87 -8.05
N MET A 240 -0.16 -13.91 -8.68
CA MET A 240 -0.91 -15.06 -9.19
C MET A 240 -1.36 -16.03 -8.11
N GLN A 241 -1.09 -15.76 -6.82
CA GLN A 241 -1.64 -16.55 -5.71
C GLN A 241 -3.14 -16.31 -5.53
N ILE A 242 -3.65 -15.15 -5.90
CA ILE A 242 -5.09 -14.88 -5.95
C ILE A 242 -5.58 -15.23 -7.36
N LYS A 243 -6.56 -16.14 -7.42
CA LYS A 243 -7.16 -16.58 -8.68
C LYS A 243 -8.35 -15.70 -9.08
N PRO A 244 -8.75 -15.72 -10.37
CA PRO A 244 -9.94 -15.01 -10.82
C PRO A 244 -11.17 -15.35 -9.97
N GLY A 245 -11.90 -14.31 -9.51
CA GLY A 245 -13.09 -14.45 -8.68
C GLY A 245 -12.85 -14.51 -7.16
N GLU A 246 -11.59 -14.67 -6.70
CA GLU A 246 -11.29 -14.75 -5.27
C GLU A 246 -11.10 -13.38 -4.60
N HIS A 247 -10.86 -12.34 -5.38
CA HIS A 247 -10.70 -10.96 -4.91
C HIS A 247 -11.06 -9.96 -5.99
N GLY A 248 -11.53 -8.79 -5.60
CA GLY A 248 -11.89 -7.75 -6.55
C GLY A 248 -12.64 -6.60 -5.91
N SER A 249 -13.09 -5.68 -6.74
CA SER A 249 -13.83 -4.49 -6.37
C SER A 249 -14.84 -4.14 -7.46
N THR A 250 -15.94 -3.49 -7.10
CA THR A 250 -16.91 -2.99 -8.07
C THR A 250 -16.31 -1.85 -8.89
N TYR A 251 -15.62 -0.92 -8.25
CA TYR A 251 -15.09 0.29 -8.91
C TYR A 251 -13.61 0.19 -9.28
N GLY A 252 -12.80 -0.55 -8.55
CA GLY A 252 -11.37 -0.68 -8.84
C GLY A 252 -11.10 -1.22 -10.24
N GLY A 253 -10.29 -0.50 -11.03
CA GLY A 253 -9.96 -0.85 -12.42
C GLY A 253 -11.02 -0.48 -13.45
N ASN A 254 -11.98 0.38 -13.10
CA ASN A 254 -12.90 0.96 -14.10
C ASN A 254 -12.30 2.23 -14.72
N PRO A 255 -12.82 2.63 -15.92
CA PRO A 255 -12.35 3.81 -16.65
C PRO A 255 -12.39 5.09 -15.85
#